data_0a69ed98d44c6eddcac0d7961e835b9b
#
_entry.id   0a69ed98d44c6eddcac0d7961e835b9b
#
_cell.length_a   1.000
_cell.length_b   1.000
_cell.length_c   1.000
_cell.angle_alpha   90.00
_cell.angle_beta   90.00
_cell.angle_gamma   90.00
#
_symmetry.space_group_name_H-M   'P 1'
#
loop_
_entity.id
_entity.type
_entity.pdbx_description
1 polymer ?
#
loop_
_entity_poly.entity_id
_entity_poly.type
_entity_poly.pdbx_seq_one_letter_code
_entity_poly.pdbx_strand_id
1 'polypeptide(L)'
;MKVLLVDDHALLRDGLALVMVQAFPGLHLLQAGSLGEASEVLRREPDVQLVLLDLSLPDGDGIEALPHLRKAAPGATLVALSADDSVATVMAAIGAGAAGFIAKTAQAGGLLDALRFVLAGGVVLPPATLDRRATERPGSTGWTPAAQQPETLGFSPRQCDVLRLLIDGKPNKLISRDLEMSESTVKTHLSAIFRKLDANSRTQAVLAVARLGLRLSPTPAE
;
A
#
# COMPACT_ATOMS: atom_id res chain seq x y z
N MET A 1 -9.18 -0.03 -17.58
CA MET A 1 -8.38 0.40 -16.42
C MET A 1 -7.22 1.25 -16.92
N LYS A 2 -7.05 2.49 -16.41
CA LYS A 2 -5.91 3.36 -16.75
C LYS A 2 -4.84 3.30 -15.68
N VAL A 3 -3.60 3.04 -16.10
CA VAL A 3 -2.41 2.97 -15.22
C VAL A 3 -1.34 3.89 -15.79
N LEU A 4 -0.70 4.67 -14.92
CA LEU A 4 0.49 5.45 -15.23
C LEU A 4 1.72 4.77 -14.63
N LEU A 5 2.69 4.43 -15.48
CA LEU A 5 4.01 3.95 -15.08
C LEU A 5 5.02 5.09 -15.21
N VAL A 6 5.65 5.44 -14.10
CA VAL A 6 6.66 6.50 -14.02
C VAL A 6 8.01 5.88 -13.65
N ASP A 7 8.95 5.89 -14.57
CA ASP A 7 10.30 5.33 -14.42
C ASP A 7 11.22 5.97 -15.46
N ASP A 8 12.40 6.42 -15.11
CA ASP A 8 13.35 7.04 -16.03
C ASP A 8 14.13 6.01 -16.90
N HIS A 9 14.14 4.75 -16.44
CA HIS A 9 14.80 3.66 -17.17
C HIS A 9 13.93 3.14 -18.33
N ALA A 10 14.12 3.68 -19.52
CA ALA A 10 13.30 3.37 -20.70
C ALA A 10 13.14 1.86 -20.95
N LEU A 11 14.23 1.09 -20.88
CA LEU A 11 14.20 -0.35 -21.12
C LEU A 11 13.35 -1.11 -20.08
N LEU A 12 13.47 -0.73 -18.80
CA LEU A 12 12.65 -1.32 -17.73
C LEU A 12 11.19 -0.95 -17.92
N ARG A 13 10.90 0.32 -18.22
CA ARG A 13 9.55 0.83 -18.45
C ARG A 13 8.88 0.11 -19.61
N ASP A 14 9.57 -0.06 -20.74
CA ASP A 14 9.05 -0.77 -21.91
C ASP A 14 8.83 -2.26 -21.64
N GLY A 15 9.76 -2.89 -20.91
CA GLY A 15 9.63 -4.29 -20.50
C GLY A 15 8.44 -4.50 -19.57
N LEU A 16 8.27 -3.65 -18.56
CA LEU A 16 7.11 -3.68 -17.66
C LEU A 16 5.81 -3.42 -18.40
N ALA A 17 5.81 -2.46 -19.32
CA ALA A 17 4.64 -2.15 -20.14
C ALA A 17 4.16 -3.37 -20.93
N LEU A 18 5.08 -4.08 -21.60
CA LEU A 18 4.76 -5.28 -22.37
C LEU A 18 4.12 -6.37 -21.47
N VAL A 19 4.75 -6.65 -20.34
CA VAL A 19 4.28 -7.67 -19.39
C VAL A 19 2.92 -7.30 -18.79
N MET A 20 2.73 -6.03 -18.45
CA MET A 20 1.46 -5.56 -17.87
C MET A 20 0.30 -5.61 -18.86
N VAL A 21 0.51 -5.19 -20.10
CA VAL A 21 -0.52 -5.23 -21.16
C VAL A 21 -0.94 -6.67 -21.45
N GLN A 22 0.00 -7.62 -21.46
CA GLN A 22 -0.32 -9.04 -21.60
C GLN A 22 -1.10 -9.62 -20.41
N ALA A 23 -0.75 -9.21 -19.19
CA ALA A 23 -1.33 -9.77 -17.96
C ALA A 23 -2.71 -9.18 -17.62
N PHE A 24 -3.03 -7.99 -18.11
CA PHE A 24 -4.26 -7.26 -17.78
C PHE A 24 -5.01 -6.86 -19.06
N PRO A 25 -5.90 -7.71 -19.59
CA PRO A 25 -6.71 -7.37 -20.76
C PRO A 25 -7.50 -6.08 -20.55
N GLY A 26 -7.44 -5.16 -21.50
CA GLY A 26 -8.11 -3.85 -21.41
C GLY A 26 -7.38 -2.82 -20.55
N LEU A 27 -6.11 -3.07 -20.21
CA LEU A 27 -5.24 -2.09 -19.60
C LEU A 27 -4.90 -0.98 -20.62
N HIS A 28 -5.16 0.26 -20.24
CA HIS A 28 -4.64 1.45 -20.91
C HIS A 28 -3.44 1.96 -20.12
N LEU A 29 -2.26 1.64 -20.59
CA LEU A 29 -1.00 2.01 -19.94
C LEU A 29 -0.49 3.33 -20.50
N LEU A 30 -0.29 4.29 -19.60
CA LEU A 30 0.38 5.56 -19.83
C LEU A 30 1.79 5.47 -19.27
N GLN A 31 2.73 6.16 -19.85
CA GLN A 31 4.12 6.15 -19.43
C GLN A 31 4.64 7.57 -19.24
N ALA A 32 5.56 7.74 -18.30
CA ALA A 32 6.30 8.97 -18.06
C ALA A 32 7.73 8.62 -17.62
N GLY A 33 8.70 9.40 -18.06
CA GLY A 33 10.12 9.24 -17.70
C GLY A 33 10.57 10.20 -16.59
N SER A 34 9.68 11.07 -16.08
CA SER A 34 9.99 12.07 -15.07
C SER A 34 8.75 12.47 -14.28
N LEU A 35 8.94 13.16 -13.15
CA LEU A 35 7.84 13.73 -12.34
C LEU A 35 7.09 14.83 -13.10
N GLY A 36 7.81 15.61 -13.89
CA GLY A 36 7.21 16.64 -14.75
C GLY A 36 6.26 16.03 -15.78
N GLU A 37 6.68 14.99 -16.49
CA GLU A 37 5.85 14.26 -17.42
C GLU A 37 4.67 13.58 -16.74
N ALA A 38 4.90 12.95 -15.59
CA ALA A 38 3.84 12.31 -14.81
C ALA A 38 2.74 13.31 -14.41
N SER A 39 3.13 14.49 -13.95
CA SER A 39 2.20 15.56 -13.59
C SER A 39 1.37 16.04 -14.77
N GLU A 40 2.00 16.16 -15.94
CA GLU A 40 1.31 16.56 -17.18
C GLU A 40 0.33 15.48 -17.65
N VAL A 41 0.72 14.20 -17.57
CA VAL A 41 -0.17 13.08 -17.88
C VAL A 41 -1.38 13.07 -16.96
N LEU A 42 -1.19 13.19 -15.64
CA LEU A 42 -2.29 13.19 -14.66
C LEU A 42 -3.24 14.38 -14.84
N ARG A 43 -2.72 15.52 -15.30
CA ARG A 43 -3.55 16.70 -15.62
C ARG A 43 -4.45 16.45 -16.84
N ARG A 44 -3.98 15.69 -17.82
CA ARG A 44 -4.72 15.36 -19.06
C ARG A 44 -5.66 14.17 -18.87
N GLU A 45 -5.29 13.24 -17.99
CA GLU A 45 -5.95 11.96 -17.78
C GLU A 45 -6.39 11.82 -16.30
N PRO A 46 -7.41 12.57 -15.85
CA PRO A 46 -7.82 12.61 -14.44
C PRO A 46 -8.46 11.30 -13.95
N ASP A 47 -8.76 10.37 -14.85
CA ASP A 47 -9.34 9.06 -14.58
C ASP A 47 -8.30 7.93 -14.44
N VAL A 48 -7.01 8.27 -14.27
CA VAL A 48 -5.97 7.32 -13.89
C VAL A 48 -6.33 6.67 -12.55
N GLN A 49 -6.30 5.34 -12.51
CA GLN A 49 -6.71 4.54 -11.35
C GLN A 49 -5.53 4.04 -10.53
N LEU A 50 -4.37 3.88 -11.16
CA LEU A 50 -3.15 3.42 -10.52
C LEU A 50 -1.96 4.19 -11.07
N VAL A 51 -1.08 4.65 -10.18
CA VAL A 51 0.24 5.20 -10.51
C VAL A 51 1.30 4.30 -9.91
N LEU A 52 2.19 3.79 -10.74
CA LEU A 52 3.41 3.10 -10.35
C LEU A 52 4.54 4.12 -10.44
N LEU A 53 5.09 4.51 -9.32
CA LEU A 53 6.08 5.59 -9.23
C LEU A 53 7.43 5.04 -8.81
N ASP A 54 8.42 5.17 -9.68
CA ASP A 54 9.81 5.05 -9.28
C ASP A 54 10.17 6.17 -8.29
N LEU A 55 10.81 5.80 -7.19
CA LEU A 55 11.26 6.76 -6.19
C LEU A 55 12.57 7.47 -6.59
N SER A 56 13.33 6.90 -7.53
CA SER A 56 14.61 7.43 -7.98
C SER A 56 14.46 8.03 -9.39
N LEU A 57 14.02 9.28 -9.47
CA LEU A 57 13.85 10.00 -10.73
C LEU A 57 14.85 11.14 -10.88
N PRO A 58 15.28 11.50 -12.09
CA PRO A 58 16.33 12.49 -12.32
C PRO A 58 15.90 13.93 -11.98
N ASP A 59 14.60 14.20 -11.98
CA ASP A 59 14.04 15.53 -11.76
C ASP A 59 13.47 15.74 -10.34
N GLY A 60 13.65 14.77 -9.43
CA GLY A 60 13.24 14.94 -8.04
C GLY A 60 13.12 13.65 -7.24
N ASP A 61 12.89 13.80 -5.94
CA ASP A 61 12.64 12.68 -5.03
C ASP A 61 11.18 12.20 -5.17
N GLY A 62 11.01 10.92 -5.53
CA GLY A 62 9.69 10.32 -5.68
C GLY A 62 8.88 10.31 -4.38
N ILE A 63 9.52 10.22 -3.21
CA ILE A 63 8.83 10.28 -1.91
C ILE A 63 8.22 11.66 -1.70
N GLU A 64 8.99 12.72 -1.97
CA GLU A 64 8.49 14.09 -1.87
C GLU A 64 7.42 14.40 -2.91
N ALA A 65 7.44 13.72 -4.05
CA ALA A 65 6.44 13.88 -5.11
C ALA A 65 5.08 13.21 -4.78
N LEU A 66 5.04 12.17 -3.93
CA LEU A 66 3.82 11.42 -3.63
C LEU A 66 2.63 12.29 -3.19
N PRO A 67 2.79 13.27 -2.25
CA PRO A 67 1.69 14.15 -1.85
C PRO A 67 1.16 15.02 -3.00
N HIS A 68 2.04 15.44 -3.92
CA HIS A 68 1.68 16.26 -5.07
C HIS A 68 0.90 15.44 -6.11
N LEU A 69 1.38 14.22 -6.43
CA LEU A 69 0.70 13.30 -7.34
C LEU A 69 -0.67 12.88 -6.79
N ARG A 70 -0.78 12.67 -5.47
CA ARG A 70 -2.07 12.39 -4.82
C ARG A 70 -3.07 13.54 -4.98
N LYS A 71 -2.62 14.80 -4.90
CA LYS A 71 -3.48 15.96 -5.15
C LYS A 71 -3.89 16.06 -6.62
N ALA A 72 -3.00 15.71 -7.55
CA ALA A 72 -3.27 15.72 -8.98
C ALA A 72 -4.25 14.60 -9.39
N ALA A 73 -4.18 13.43 -8.73
CA ALA A 73 -5.05 12.28 -8.99
C ALA A 73 -5.63 11.70 -7.68
N PRO A 74 -6.64 12.36 -7.06
CA PRO A 74 -7.19 11.96 -5.76
C PRO A 74 -7.81 10.57 -5.75
N GLY A 75 -8.29 10.09 -6.92
CA GLY A 75 -8.88 8.76 -7.09
C GLY A 75 -7.88 7.65 -7.40
N ALA A 76 -6.62 8.00 -7.69
CA ALA A 76 -5.60 7.02 -8.05
C ALA A 76 -4.99 6.35 -6.81
N THR A 77 -4.70 5.06 -6.95
CA THR A 77 -3.86 4.32 -6.01
C THR A 77 -2.40 4.58 -6.37
N LEU A 78 -1.60 5.12 -5.44
CA LEU A 78 -0.17 5.37 -5.67
C LEU A 78 0.64 4.21 -5.09
N VAL A 79 1.47 3.56 -5.90
CA VAL A 79 2.37 2.47 -5.50
C VAL A 79 3.80 2.88 -5.81
N ALA A 80 4.65 2.83 -4.80
CA ALA A 80 6.07 3.12 -4.96
C ALA A 80 6.80 1.90 -5.55
N LEU A 81 7.70 2.16 -6.49
CA LEU A 81 8.68 1.22 -7.02
C LEU A 81 10.06 1.69 -6.59
N SER A 82 10.92 0.83 -6.07
CA SER A 82 12.31 1.23 -5.73
C SER A 82 13.25 0.03 -5.73
N ALA A 83 14.51 0.26 -6.05
CA ALA A 83 15.58 -0.69 -5.83
C ALA A 83 16.03 -0.75 -4.36
N ASP A 84 15.81 0.34 -3.61
CA ASP A 84 16.04 0.41 -2.16
C ASP A 84 14.76 0.01 -1.42
N ASP A 85 14.71 -1.21 -0.91
CA ASP A 85 13.61 -1.78 -0.11
C ASP A 85 13.89 -1.72 1.40
N SER A 86 14.82 -0.87 1.83
CA SER A 86 15.08 -0.65 3.25
C SER A 86 13.82 -0.22 3.99
N VAL A 87 13.70 -0.66 5.25
CA VAL A 87 12.55 -0.31 6.10
C VAL A 87 12.34 1.21 6.17
N ALA A 88 13.43 1.98 6.18
CA ALA A 88 13.37 3.45 6.23
C ALA A 88 12.69 4.02 4.98
N THR A 89 13.11 3.60 3.78
CA THR A 89 12.55 4.04 2.50
C THR A 89 11.08 3.62 2.36
N VAL A 90 10.75 2.38 2.69
CA VAL A 90 9.36 1.89 2.67
C VAL A 90 8.49 2.73 3.61
N MET A 91 8.95 2.98 4.85
CA MET A 91 8.20 3.75 5.83
C MET A 91 8.00 5.21 5.39
N ALA A 92 9.02 5.82 4.79
CA ALA A 92 8.92 7.18 4.25
C ALA A 92 7.91 7.26 3.11
N ALA A 93 7.95 6.32 2.16
CA ALA A 93 6.99 6.27 1.04
C ALA A 93 5.54 6.09 1.51
N ILE A 94 5.30 5.17 2.46
CA ILE A 94 3.96 4.96 3.02
C ILE A 94 3.51 6.18 3.84
N GLY A 95 4.42 6.80 4.60
CA GLY A 95 4.18 8.05 5.33
C GLY A 95 3.77 9.19 4.39
N ALA A 96 4.41 9.30 3.24
CA ALA A 96 4.11 10.28 2.19
C ALA A 96 2.81 9.96 1.42
N GLY A 97 2.21 8.79 1.62
CA GLY A 97 0.90 8.46 1.07
C GLY A 97 0.88 7.36 0.01
N ALA A 98 1.96 6.62 -0.19
CA ALA A 98 1.90 5.43 -1.03
C ALA A 98 0.92 4.39 -0.41
N ALA A 99 0.13 3.75 -1.26
CA ALA A 99 -0.78 2.68 -0.86
C ALA A 99 -0.11 1.31 -0.83
N GLY A 100 1.08 1.20 -1.43
CA GLY A 100 1.90 0.01 -1.44
C GLY A 100 3.32 0.33 -1.86
N PHE A 101 4.20 -0.66 -1.68
CA PHE A 101 5.60 -0.58 -2.07
C PHE A 101 6.03 -1.90 -2.72
N ILE A 102 6.64 -1.81 -3.87
CA ILE A 102 7.15 -2.97 -4.61
C ILE A 102 8.64 -2.76 -4.87
N ALA A 103 9.46 -3.72 -4.43
CA ALA A 103 10.88 -3.70 -4.73
C ALA A 103 11.13 -4.03 -6.22
N LYS A 104 11.93 -3.22 -6.92
CA LYS A 104 12.33 -3.47 -8.32
C LYS A 104 13.16 -4.76 -8.48
N THR A 105 13.72 -5.27 -7.39
CA THR A 105 14.43 -6.55 -7.33
C THR A 105 13.49 -7.75 -7.40
N ALA A 106 12.17 -7.55 -7.23
CA ALA A 106 11.20 -8.62 -7.37
C ALA A 106 11.19 -9.17 -8.81
N GLN A 107 11.08 -10.48 -8.94
CA GLN A 107 10.91 -11.11 -10.26
C GLN A 107 9.62 -10.59 -10.94
N ALA A 108 9.59 -10.57 -12.25
CA ALA A 108 8.45 -10.04 -13.02
C ALA A 108 7.09 -10.68 -12.61
N GLY A 109 7.06 -11.96 -12.28
CA GLY A 109 5.88 -12.64 -11.75
C GLY A 109 5.40 -12.06 -10.43
N GLY A 110 6.32 -11.78 -9.50
CA GLY A 110 6.01 -11.16 -8.21
C GLY A 110 5.44 -9.75 -8.35
N LEU A 111 5.93 -8.95 -9.32
CA LEU A 111 5.36 -7.65 -9.61
C LEU A 111 3.90 -7.74 -10.07
N LEU A 112 3.59 -8.67 -11.00
CA LEU A 112 2.22 -8.84 -11.51
C LEU A 112 1.26 -9.29 -10.41
N ASP A 113 1.68 -10.19 -9.53
CA ASP A 113 0.86 -10.64 -8.41
C ASP A 113 0.66 -9.52 -7.40
N ALA A 114 1.70 -8.73 -7.13
CA ALA A 114 1.59 -7.53 -6.31
C ALA A 114 0.60 -6.52 -6.89
N LEU A 115 0.63 -6.29 -8.20
CA LEU A 115 -0.30 -5.39 -8.88
C LEU A 115 -1.74 -5.92 -8.83
N ARG A 116 -1.97 -7.21 -9.07
CA ARG A 116 -3.30 -7.83 -8.92
C ARG A 116 -3.85 -7.63 -7.52
N PHE A 117 -2.99 -7.83 -6.52
CA PHE A 117 -3.36 -7.70 -5.12
C PHE A 117 -3.70 -6.25 -4.75
N VAL A 118 -2.88 -5.27 -5.17
CA VAL A 118 -3.16 -3.84 -4.96
C VAL A 118 -4.45 -3.40 -5.65
N LEU A 119 -4.67 -3.84 -6.89
CA LEU A 119 -5.88 -3.52 -7.65
C LEU A 119 -7.15 -4.13 -7.01
N ALA A 120 -7.00 -5.25 -6.31
CA ALA A 120 -8.07 -5.81 -5.49
C ALA A 120 -8.28 -5.06 -4.16
N GLY A 121 -7.49 -4.02 -3.88
CA GLY A 121 -7.54 -3.24 -2.63
C GLY A 121 -6.68 -3.82 -1.51
N GLY A 122 -5.77 -4.73 -1.82
CA GLY A 122 -4.79 -5.27 -0.88
C GLY A 122 -3.62 -4.31 -0.64
N VAL A 123 -2.79 -4.65 0.35
CA VAL A 123 -1.57 -3.91 0.72
C VAL A 123 -0.35 -4.75 0.41
N VAL A 124 0.57 -4.21 -0.40
CA VAL A 124 1.85 -4.86 -0.72
C VAL A 124 2.97 -4.10 -0.05
N LEU A 125 3.76 -4.82 0.74
CA LEU A 125 4.95 -4.32 1.43
C LEU A 125 6.05 -5.39 1.40
N PRO A 126 7.32 -5.01 1.36
CA PRO A 126 8.41 -5.95 1.54
C PRO A 126 8.30 -6.67 2.91
N PRO A 127 8.56 -7.97 2.98
CA PRO A 127 8.39 -8.76 4.22
C PRO A 127 9.17 -8.18 5.41
N ALA A 128 10.38 -7.67 5.18
CA ALA A 128 11.21 -7.05 6.20
C ALA A 128 10.54 -5.85 6.91
N THR A 129 9.59 -5.19 6.26
CA THR A 129 8.87 -4.04 6.83
C THR A 129 7.87 -4.47 7.92
N LEU A 130 7.41 -5.70 7.88
CA LEU A 130 6.47 -6.27 8.85
C LEU A 130 7.20 -6.96 10.02
N ASP A 131 8.52 -7.14 9.93
CA ASP A 131 9.32 -7.70 11.01
C ASP A 131 9.57 -6.62 12.08
N ARG A 132 9.07 -6.87 13.29
CA ARG A 132 9.25 -5.98 14.45
C ARG A 132 10.71 -5.70 14.77
N ARG A 133 11.61 -6.67 14.54
CA ARG A 133 13.05 -6.51 14.82
C ARG A 133 13.73 -5.53 13.85
N ALA A 134 13.22 -5.43 12.64
CA ALA A 134 13.76 -4.52 11.62
C ALA A 134 13.30 -3.07 11.82
N THR A 135 12.21 -2.84 12.55
CA THR A 135 11.67 -1.48 12.84
C THR A 135 12.21 -0.88 14.14
N GLU A 136 12.92 -1.64 14.97
CA GLU A 136 13.55 -1.15 16.19
C GLU A 136 14.86 -0.42 15.84
N ARG A 137 15.00 0.83 16.30
CA ARG A 137 16.27 1.58 16.17
C ARG A 137 17.40 0.85 16.91
N PRO A 138 18.61 0.68 16.32
CA PRO A 138 19.77 0.19 17.04
C PRO A 138 20.06 1.15 18.22
N GLY A 139 19.80 0.70 19.44
CA GLY A 139 20.06 1.49 20.65
C GLY A 139 18.86 1.67 21.59
N SER A 140 17.67 1.21 21.26
CA SER A 140 16.57 1.17 22.22
C SER A 140 16.74 -0.05 23.13
N THR A 141 17.24 0.21 24.31
CA THR A 141 17.37 -0.78 25.39
C THR A 141 16.02 -1.45 25.70
N GLY A 142 15.86 -2.69 25.30
CA GLY A 142 15.23 -3.77 26.07
C GLY A 142 13.77 -3.65 26.53
N TRP A 143 12.99 -2.65 26.11
CA TRP A 143 11.57 -2.62 26.39
C TRP A 143 10.78 -3.19 25.20
N THR A 144 10.55 -4.50 25.22
CA THR A 144 9.54 -5.12 24.37
C THR A 144 8.18 -4.72 24.92
N PRO A 145 7.38 -3.89 24.25
CA PRO A 145 5.99 -3.70 24.66
C PRO A 145 5.31 -5.05 24.71
N ALA A 146 4.74 -5.41 25.83
CA ALA A 146 3.90 -6.60 25.93
C ALA A 146 2.90 -6.56 24.77
N ALA A 147 2.73 -7.68 24.07
CA ALA A 147 1.79 -7.78 22.96
C ALA A 147 0.44 -7.20 23.41
N GLN A 148 0.06 -6.06 22.83
CA GLN A 148 -1.17 -5.39 23.23
C GLN A 148 -2.35 -6.15 22.64
N GLN A 149 -3.38 -6.31 23.44
CA GLN A 149 -4.65 -6.83 22.95
C GLN A 149 -5.44 -5.67 22.31
N PRO A 150 -6.12 -5.89 21.19
CA PRO A 150 -6.89 -4.84 20.49
C PRO A 150 -7.91 -4.15 21.40
N GLU A 151 -8.44 -4.87 22.38
CA GLU A 151 -9.39 -4.38 23.39
C GLU A 151 -8.79 -3.25 24.22
N THR A 152 -7.49 -3.27 24.51
CA THR A 152 -6.81 -2.20 25.26
C THR A 152 -6.76 -0.88 24.50
N LEU A 153 -6.86 -0.93 23.17
CA LEU A 153 -7.01 0.24 22.29
C LEU A 153 -8.48 0.61 22.05
N GLY A 154 -9.39 -0.04 22.76
CA GLY A 154 -10.82 0.23 22.69
C GLY A 154 -11.48 -0.23 21.38
N PHE A 155 -10.91 -1.21 20.66
CA PHE A 155 -11.59 -1.82 19.51
C PHE A 155 -12.80 -2.63 19.98
N SER A 156 -13.92 -2.47 19.26
CA SER A 156 -15.06 -3.36 19.46
C SER A 156 -14.77 -4.75 18.84
N PRO A 157 -15.47 -5.83 19.27
CA PRO A 157 -15.28 -7.16 18.66
C PRO A 157 -15.41 -7.14 17.14
N ARG A 158 -16.39 -6.43 16.60
CA ARG A 158 -16.57 -6.27 15.15
C ARG A 158 -15.44 -5.49 14.47
N GLN A 159 -14.85 -4.51 15.15
CA GLN A 159 -13.66 -3.82 14.65
C GLN A 159 -12.43 -4.75 14.65
N CYS A 160 -12.29 -5.63 15.62
CA CYS A 160 -11.24 -6.65 15.65
C CYS A 160 -11.38 -7.63 14.48
N ASP A 161 -12.61 -8.09 14.16
CA ASP A 161 -12.87 -8.97 13.02
C ASP A 161 -12.49 -8.29 11.69
N VAL A 162 -12.92 -7.04 11.50
CA VAL A 162 -12.58 -6.25 10.31
C VAL A 162 -11.07 -6.01 10.23
N LEU A 163 -10.42 -5.67 11.35
CA LEU A 163 -8.98 -5.41 11.40
C LEU A 163 -8.17 -6.66 11.06
N ARG A 164 -8.57 -7.83 11.54
CA ARG A 164 -7.92 -9.09 11.21
C ARG A 164 -7.95 -9.34 9.70
N LEU A 165 -9.14 -9.30 9.08
CA LEU A 165 -9.27 -9.53 7.65
C LEU A 165 -8.57 -8.44 6.80
N LEU A 166 -8.48 -7.22 7.34
CA LEU A 166 -7.69 -6.16 6.74
C LEU A 166 -6.19 -6.51 6.71
N ILE A 167 -5.63 -7.05 7.81
CA ILE A 167 -4.23 -7.46 7.91
C ILE A 167 -3.94 -8.67 7.02
N ASP A 168 -4.90 -9.60 6.92
CA ASP A 168 -4.85 -10.73 5.96
C ASP A 168 -4.91 -10.26 4.50
N GLY A 169 -4.97 -8.96 4.24
CA GLY A 169 -4.97 -8.37 2.92
C GLY A 169 -6.31 -8.41 2.19
N LYS A 170 -7.39 -8.87 2.80
CA LYS A 170 -8.69 -9.04 2.12
C LYS A 170 -9.29 -7.70 1.72
N PRO A 171 -9.68 -7.51 0.44
CA PRO A 171 -10.38 -6.30 0.00
C PRO A 171 -11.75 -6.17 0.67
N ASN A 172 -12.29 -4.94 0.74
CA ASN A 172 -13.55 -4.65 1.44
C ASN A 172 -14.71 -5.54 1.01
N LYS A 173 -14.77 -5.90 -0.28
CA LYS A 173 -15.78 -6.81 -0.85
C LYS A 173 -15.69 -8.22 -0.24
N LEU A 174 -14.49 -8.74 0.01
CA LEU A 174 -14.32 -10.03 0.66
C LEU A 174 -14.60 -9.93 2.16
N ILE A 175 -14.16 -8.85 2.82
CA ILE A 175 -14.46 -8.58 4.24
C ILE A 175 -15.99 -8.52 4.45
N SER A 176 -16.70 -7.81 3.57
CA SER A 176 -18.16 -7.70 3.66
C SER A 176 -18.85 -9.05 3.55
N ARG A 177 -18.38 -9.91 2.64
CA ARG A 177 -18.92 -11.25 2.47
C ARG A 177 -18.61 -12.16 3.67
N ASP A 178 -17.35 -12.16 4.12
CA ASP A 178 -16.88 -13.05 5.19
C ASP A 178 -17.48 -12.70 6.58
N LEU A 179 -17.86 -11.43 6.76
CA LEU A 179 -18.49 -10.94 8.00
C LEU A 179 -20.00 -10.69 7.87
N GLU A 180 -20.61 -11.06 6.73
CA GLU A 180 -22.03 -10.91 6.44
C GLU A 180 -22.56 -9.49 6.69
N MET A 181 -21.81 -8.48 6.22
CA MET A 181 -22.17 -7.07 6.34
C MET A 181 -22.06 -6.33 5.00
N SER A 182 -22.65 -5.14 4.89
CA SER A 182 -22.52 -4.33 3.68
C SER A 182 -21.11 -3.74 3.53
N GLU A 183 -20.67 -3.47 2.30
CA GLU A 183 -19.40 -2.79 2.08
C GLU A 183 -19.37 -1.38 2.70
N SER A 184 -20.51 -0.71 2.80
CA SER A 184 -20.62 0.59 3.50
C SER A 184 -20.37 0.45 4.99
N THR A 185 -20.86 -0.64 5.60
CA THR A 185 -20.60 -0.95 7.03
C THR A 185 -19.12 -1.25 7.25
N VAL A 186 -18.48 -2.03 6.34
CA VAL A 186 -17.03 -2.28 6.40
C VAL A 186 -16.26 -0.96 6.34
N LYS A 187 -16.59 -0.04 5.41
CA LYS A 187 -15.97 1.29 5.32
C LYS A 187 -16.11 2.10 6.61
N THR A 188 -17.25 2.04 7.26
CA THR A 188 -17.49 2.71 8.55
C THR A 188 -16.58 2.14 9.64
N HIS A 189 -16.46 0.82 9.75
CA HIS A 189 -15.55 0.19 10.70
C HIS A 189 -14.09 0.53 10.39
N LEU A 190 -13.69 0.51 9.12
CA LEU A 190 -12.32 0.89 8.71
C LEU A 190 -12.00 2.34 9.07
N SER A 191 -12.92 3.28 8.86
CA SER A 191 -12.71 4.68 9.25
C SER A 191 -12.50 4.83 10.75
N ALA A 192 -13.26 4.09 11.57
CA ALA A 192 -13.07 4.09 13.01
C ALA A 192 -11.75 3.43 13.44
N ILE A 193 -11.36 2.33 12.79
CA ILE A 193 -10.08 1.64 13.00
C ILE A 193 -8.92 2.58 12.66
N PHE A 194 -8.93 3.22 11.49
CA PHE A 194 -7.88 4.12 11.05
C PHE A 194 -7.68 5.28 12.02
N ARG A 195 -8.78 5.89 12.50
CA ARG A 195 -8.71 6.94 13.50
C ARG A 195 -8.07 6.49 14.81
N LYS A 196 -8.35 5.25 15.28
CA LYS A 196 -7.76 4.70 16.50
C LYS A 196 -6.28 4.35 16.36
N LEU A 197 -5.85 3.99 15.15
CA LEU A 197 -4.47 3.67 14.83
C LEU A 197 -3.67 4.90 14.37
N ASP A 198 -4.27 6.09 14.35
CA ASP A 198 -3.69 7.31 13.77
C ASP A 198 -3.16 7.06 12.33
N ALA A 199 -3.98 6.37 11.53
CA ALA A 199 -3.66 5.98 10.17
C ALA A 199 -4.58 6.68 9.17
N ASN A 200 -4.01 7.15 8.05
CA ASN A 200 -4.75 7.82 6.99
C ASN A 200 -4.97 6.90 5.76
N SER A 201 -4.44 5.70 5.81
CA SER A 201 -4.58 4.71 4.75
C SER A 201 -4.59 3.29 5.31
N ARG A 202 -5.07 2.35 4.50
CA ARG A 202 -5.04 0.92 4.81
C ARG A 202 -3.63 0.43 5.13
N THR A 203 -2.65 0.86 4.34
CA THR A 203 -1.24 0.47 4.48
C THR A 203 -0.66 0.99 5.79
N GLN A 204 -0.95 2.25 6.13
CA GLN A 204 -0.55 2.82 7.42
C GLN A 204 -1.18 2.06 8.59
N ALA A 205 -2.43 1.63 8.48
CA ALA A 205 -3.08 0.83 9.52
C ALA A 205 -2.41 -0.54 9.71
N VAL A 206 -2.05 -1.23 8.63
CA VAL A 206 -1.30 -2.51 8.68
C VAL A 206 0.04 -2.31 9.38
N LEU A 207 0.78 -1.25 9.02
CA LEU A 207 2.06 -0.93 9.66
C LEU A 207 1.91 -0.54 11.12
N ALA A 208 0.88 0.22 11.49
CA ALA A 208 0.60 0.58 12.87
C ALA A 208 0.34 -0.67 13.73
N VAL A 209 -0.44 -1.63 13.22
CA VAL A 209 -0.67 -2.91 13.89
C VAL A 209 0.62 -3.70 14.09
N ALA A 210 1.46 -3.79 13.06
CA ALA A 210 2.75 -4.48 13.15
C ALA A 210 3.67 -3.83 14.20
N ARG A 211 3.75 -2.48 14.22
CA ARG A 211 4.53 -1.72 15.22
C ARG A 211 4.02 -1.89 16.65
N LEU A 212 2.71 -1.83 16.84
CA LEU A 212 2.08 -2.00 18.15
C LEU A 212 2.14 -3.45 18.62
N GLY A 213 2.47 -4.39 17.74
CA GLY A 213 2.49 -5.82 18.04
C GLY A 213 1.15 -6.36 18.48
N LEU A 214 0.05 -5.82 17.93
CA LEU A 214 -1.29 -6.26 18.27
C LEU A 214 -1.46 -7.73 17.91
N ARG A 215 -1.85 -8.54 18.88
CA ARG A 215 -2.25 -9.93 18.64
C ARG A 215 -3.76 -9.96 18.41
N LEU A 216 -4.12 -10.24 17.18
CA LEU A 216 -5.51 -10.51 16.82
C LEU A 216 -5.72 -12.02 16.98
N SER A 217 -6.37 -12.43 18.06
CA SER A 217 -6.71 -13.82 18.29
C SER A 217 -7.58 -14.34 17.12
N PRO A 218 -7.35 -15.58 16.63
CA PRO A 218 -8.28 -16.17 15.69
C PRO A 218 -9.68 -16.20 16.33
N THR A 219 -10.72 -15.87 15.57
CA THR A 219 -12.08 -16.10 16.04
C THR A 219 -12.23 -17.59 16.33
N PRO A 220 -12.77 -17.99 17.52
CA PRO A 220 -13.14 -19.39 17.70
C PRO A 220 -14.08 -19.76 16.56
N ALA A 221 -13.71 -20.82 15.83
CA ALA A 221 -14.63 -21.43 14.88
C ALA A 221 -15.80 -21.98 15.71
N GLU A 222 -17.01 -21.46 15.44
CA GLU A 222 -18.24 -22.11 15.87
C GLU A 222 -18.47 -23.39 15.09
#